data_b42c8a47c8905798b25f44c62c6e8953
#
_entry.id   b42c8a47c8905798b25f44c62c6e8953
#
_cell.length_a   1.000
_cell.length_b   1.000
_cell.length_c   1.000
_cell.angle_alpha   90.00
_cell.angle_beta   90.00
_cell.angle_gamma   90.00
#
_symmetry.space_group_name_H-M   'P 1'
#
loop_
_entity.id
_entity.type
_entity.pdbx_description
1 polymer ?
#
loop_
_entity_poly.entity_id
_entity_poly.type
_entity_poly.pdbx_seq_one_letter_code
_entity_poly.pdbx_strand_id
1 'polypeptide(L)'
;MKSWCDELLKTQLDMPDPLLDGAILCPGCAVVHGRCADMVLPLVLLYKETGEEHYLTAAKKLIDWTEYNLLSENKDYRNDLANRWKGTNIFTCLMLGETLHRFGNILDKETFTKWDKIFRERAAAAIGWCEAAGPHINYNAGAAAMFAFAYNYTGEQKFLDNALKQEEFCRAHFDNEGLFFGEGKPLDGTTPKGCHFIDMGYNLEESIPLLVLHSIWLKDNEKIKFYTDRAIDHLGFLLPDGAIDNSWGTRQNKWTYWGSRTSDGMHEGFVYLAKENSVIAKAVRCNIELLEKCTVDGRLYGGLMYYSADEPACIHHAFDKVKSLAVMYLEMGDEFDTCESALLPREVEGVKKYQNGYLYTVTKGDFTATINACDTHIYTASETGGGAISMLYNRDYGAVMAATLYRFVTTEPMNMQIQRHVDDEICNTARIGRSDTDKTVELCANGFTITATSEKSGFEIKYDFTEDAVNICVLSNGDSEYVLPIVSQSGDSVELTDNEVIFKSMLSVSFDGEYSISPANQKRHFHPVGGFQYKHLTFPIKAKKELNIKIQMIK
;
A
#
# COMPACT_ATOMS: atom_id res chain seq x y z
N MET A 1 7.22 17.03 -3.08
CA MET A 1 5.96 17.58 -3.62
C MET A 1 6.21 18.37 -4.91
N LYS A 2 6.91 19.53 -4.89
CA LYS A 2 7.10 20.39 -6.08
C LYS A 2 7.67 19.62 -7.29
N SER A 3 8.76 18.85 -7.10
CA SER A 3 9.38 18.10 -8.20
C SER A 3 8.43 17.09 -8.87
N TRP A 4 7.57 16.44 -8.09
CA TRP A 4 6.56 15.52 -8.66
C TRP A 4 5.50 16.29 -9.48
N CYS A 5 5.02 17.43 -8.96
CA CYS A 5 4.08 18.28 -9.71
C CYS A 5 4.71 18.78 -11.02
N ASP A 6 5.96 19.26 -10.97
CA ASP A 6 6.67 19.76 -12.16
C ASP A 6 6.81 18.67 -13.24
N GLU A 7 7.14 17.43 -12.84
CA GLU A 7 7.25 16.31 -13.78
C GLU A 7 5.89 15.89 -14.34
N LEU A 8 4.84 15.88 -13.51
CA LEU A 8 3.48 15.58 -13.97
C LEU A 8 2.97 16.63 -14.97
N LEU A 9 3.22 17.90 -14.71
CA LEU A 9 2.78 18.98 -15.59
C LEU A 9 3.48 19.00 -16.96
N LYS A 10 4.67 18.41 -17.08
CA LYS A 10 5.32 18.22 -18.40
C LYS A 10 4.49 17.32 -19.34
N THR A 11 3.61 16.51 -18.79
CA THR A 11 2.75 15.59 -19.56
C THR A 11 1.30 16.05 -19.61
N GLN A 12 0.98 17.23 -19.06
CA GLN A 12 -0.33 17.85 -19.23
C GLN A 12 -0.50 18.29 -20.68
N LEU A 13 -1.60 17.88 -21.30
CA LEU A 13 -1.88 18.17 -22.69
C LEU A 13 -2.46 19.59 -22.85
N ASP A 14 -1.95 20.32 -23.84
CA ASP A 14 -2.46 21.61 -24.27
C ASP A 14 -2.91 21.47 -25.73
N MET A 15 -4.18 21.14 -25.92
CA MET A 15 -4.73 20.70 -27.19
C MET A 15 -6.03 21.46 -27.51
N PRO A 16 -6.33 21.73 -28.78
CA PRO A 16 -7.62 22.35 -29.15
C PRO A 16 -8.83 21.44 -28.87
N ASP A 17 -8.61 20.12 -28.78
CA ASP A 17 -9.66 19.15 -28.53
C ASP A 17 -9.96 19.05 -27.03
N PRO A 18 -11.19 19.40 -26.57
CA PRO A 18 -11.56 19.34 -25.16
C PRO A 18 -11.57 17.92 -24.58
N LEU A 19 -11.52 16.87 -25.40
CA LEU A 19 -11.30 15.50 -24.92
C LEU A 19 -9.88 15.32 -24.33
N LEU A 20 -8.95 16.14 -24.74
CA LEU A 20 -7.53 16.01 -24.35
C LEU A 20 -7.02 17.22 -23.58
N ASP A 21 -7.54 18.43 -23.84
CA ASP A 21 -7.03 19.65 -23.22
C ASP A 21 -7.11 19.60 -21.69
N GLY A 22 -5.97 19.79 -21.05
CA GLY A 22 -5.84 19.71 -19.59
C GLY A 22 -5.64 18.32 -19.01
N ALA A 23 -5.82 17.25 -19.79
CA ALA A 23 -5.55 15.89 -19.35
C ALA A 23 -4.06 15.68 -19.07
N ILE A 24 -3.73 14.78 -18.14
CA ILE A 24 -2.36 14.32 -17.93
C ILE A 24 -2.20 12.93 -18.53
N LEU A 25 -1.28 12.83 -19.51
CA LEU A 25 -0.97 11.56 -20.15
C LEU A 25 0.13 10.83 -19.37
N CYS A 26 -0.18 9.63 -18.91
CA CYS A 26 0.80 8.81 -18.20
C CYS A 26 1.87 8.26 -19.17
N PRO A 27 3.16 8.57 -18.98
CA PRO A 27 4.21 8.02 -19.83
C PRO A 27 4.42 6.50 -19.57
N GLY A 28 4.05 6.00 -18.40
CA GLY A 28 4.23 4.60 -18.03
C GLY A 28 3.22 3.65 -18.66
N CYS A 29 1.99 4.09 -18.87
CA CYS A 29 0.92 3.24 -19.38
C CYS A 29 0.22 3.80 -20.64
N ALA A 30 0.63 4.97 -21.11
CA ALA A 30 0.07 5.67 -22.27
C ALA A 30 -1.47 5.89 -22.18
N VAL A 31 -1.97 6.15 -20.97
CA VAL A 31 -3.38 6.38 -20.65
C VAL A 31 -3.55 7.72 -19.96
N VAL A 32 -4.68 8.38 -20.20
CA VAL A 32 -5.11 9.56 -19.45
C VAL A 32 -5.86 9.11 -18.20
N HIS A 33 -5.49 9.64 -17.05
CA HIS A 33 -6.06 9.25 -15.76
C HIS A 33 -7.09 10.23 -15.24
N GLY A 34 -8.25 9.72 -14.85
CA GLY A 34 -9.35 10.54 -14.36
C GLY A 34 -9.11 11.21 -13.02
N ARG A 35 -8.36 10.56 -12.12
CA ARG A 35 -8.07 11.09 -10.79
C ARG A 35 -7.04 12.22 -10.76
N CYS A 36 -6.48 12.62 -11.88
CA CYS A 36 -5.50 13.73 -11.90
C CYS A 36 -6.06 15.05 -11.33
N ALA A 37 -7.40 15.23 -11.32
CA ALA A 37 -8.03 16.38 -10.68
C ALA A 37 -7.80 16.46 -9.17
N ASP A 38 -7.42 15.36 -8.51
CA ASP A 38 -7.02 15.35 -7.10
C ASP A 38 -5.81 16.26 -6.85
N MET A 39 -5.02 16.57 -7.89
CA MET A 39 -3.90 17.52 -7.81
C MET A 39 -4.32 18.99 -7.66
N VAL A 40 -5.59 19.32 -7.66
CA VAL A 40 -6.04 20.72 -7.52
C VAL A 40 -5.47 21.37 -6.26
N LEU A 41 -5.46 20.66 -5.13
CA LEU A 41 -4.94 21.17 -3.85
C LEU A 41 -3.42 21.45 -3.91
N PRO A 42 -2.53 20.49 -4.26
CA PRO A 42 -1.10 20.76 -4.32
C PRO A 42 -0.72 21.79 -5.38
N LEU A 43 -1.43 21.87 -6.51
CA LEU A 43 -1.15 22.88 -7.53
C LEU A 43 -1.51 24.30 -7.06
N VAL A 44 -2.66 24.49 -6.42
CA VAL A 44 -3.04 25.81 -5.87
C VAL A 44 -2.13 26.19 -4.70
N LEU A 45 -1.69 25.22 -3.89
CA LEU A 45 -0.66 25.46 -2.88
C LEU A 45 0.65 25.94 -3.50
N LEU A 46 1.15 25.29 -4.56
CA LEU A 46 2.36 25.72 -5.25
C LEU A 46 2.21 27.11 -5.87
N TYR A 47 1.06 27.43 -6.46
CA TYR A 47 0.76 28.79 -6.92
C TYR A 47 0.88 29.81 -5.79
N LYS A 48 0.29 29.52 -4.62
CA LYS A 48 0.36 30.41 -3.46
C LYS A 48 1.80 30.61 -2.98
N GLU A 49 2.59 29.55 -2.90
CA GLU A 49 3.95 29.59 -2.34
C GLU A 49 4.99 30.19 -3.33
N THR A 50 4.79 29.99 -4.64
CA THR A 50 5.78 30.43 -5.65
C THR A 50 5.37 31.68 -6.43
N GLY A 51 4.08 31.98 -6.50
CA GLY A 51 3.53 33.02 -7.39
C GLY A 51 3.53 32.64 -8.87
N GLU A 52 3.83 31.39 -9.23
CA GLU A 52 3.92 30.95 -10.62
C GLU A 52 2.55 30.57 -11.18
N GLU A 53 2.01 31.41 -12.07
CA GLU A 53 0.65 31.28 -12.65
C GLU A 53 0.37 29.95 -13.35
N HIS A 54 1.41 29.26 -13.83
CA HIS A 54 1.23 28.00 -14.55
C HIS A 54 0.61 26.90 -13.67
N TYR A 55 0.86 26.88 -12.36
CA TYR A 55 0.24 25.92 -11.43
C TYR A 55 -1.29 26.14 -11.31
N LEU A 56 -1.73 27.38 -11.16
CA LEU A 56 -3.15 27.69 -11.10
C LEU A 56 -3.84 27.41 -12.44
N THR A 57 -3.18 27.75 -13.55
CA THR A 57 -3.67 27.46 -14.90
C THR A 57 -3.84 25.95 -15.10
N ALA A 58 -2.85 25.16 -14.68
CA ALA A 58 -2.91 23.70 -14.75
C ALA A 58 -4.06 23.11 -13.92
N ALA A 59 -4.25 23.62 -12.70
CA ALA A 59 -5.36 23.21 -11.82
C ALA A 59 -6.73 23.50 -12.47
N LYS A 60 -6.90 24.69 -13.07
CA LYS A 60 -8.13 25.08 -13.79
C LYS A 60 -8.40 24.11 -14.95
N LYS A 61 -7.40 23.84 -15.78
CA LYS A 61 -7.50 22.90 -16.90
C LYS A 61 -7.88 21.49 -16.46
N LEU A 62 -7.32 20.98 -15.35
CA LEU A 62 -7.66 19.66 -14.81
C LEU A 62 -9.13 19.57 -14.38
N ILE A 63 -9.64 20.58 -13.67
CA ILE A 63 -11.05 20.62 -13.25
C ILE A 63 -11.95 20.73 -14.47
N ASP A 64 -11.60 21.56 -15.45
CA ASP A 64 -12.40 21.74 -16.67
C ASP A 64 -12.45 20.47 -17.52
N TRP A 65 -11.30 19.80 -17.67
CA TRP A 65 -11.23 18.51 -18.34
C TRP A 65 -12.08 17.44 -17.64
N THR A 66 -12.03 17.39 -16.31
CA THR A 66 -12.79 16.43 -15.50
C THR A 66 -14.30 16.68 -15.64
N GLU A 67 -14.74 17.95 -15.54
CA GLU A 67 -16.16 18.32 -15.74
C GLU A 67 -16.65 17.98 -17.14
N TYR A 68 -15.83 18.20 -18.16
CA TYR A 68 -16.21 17.93 -19.54
C TYR A 68 -16.29 16.44 -19.85
N ASN A 69 -15.31 15.66 -19.39
CA ASN A 69 -15.10 14.29 -19.84
C ASN A 69 -15.63 13.22 -18.89
N LEU A 70 -15.63 13.47 -17.58
CA LEU A 70 -15.91 12.44 -16.57
C LEU A 70 -17.27 12.63 -15.89
N LEU A 71 -17.94 13.76 -16.09
CA LEU A 71 -19.24 14.02 -15.51
C LEU A 71 -20.29 13.03 -16.03
N SER A 72 -20.96 12.34 -15.13
CA SER A 72 -22.08 11.46 -15.46
C SER A 72 -23.42 12.20 -15.44
N GLU A 73 -24.47 11.55 -15.95
CA GLU A 73 -25.85 12.05 -15.90
C GLU A 73 -26.35 12.30 -14.46
N ASN A 74 -25.80 11.53 -13.49
CA ASN A 74 -26.14 11.66 -12.07
C ASN A 74 -25.32 12.75 -11.35
N LYS A 75 -24.53 13.52 -12.08
CA LYS A 75 -23.66 14.58 -11.56
C LYS A 75 -22.52 14.12 -10.65
N ASP A 76 -22.16 12.85 -10.69
CA ASP A 76 -20.94 12.31 -10.12
C ASP A 76 -19.88 12.10 -11.21
N TYR A 77 -18.60 11.84 -10.80
CA TYR A 77 -17.54 11.52 -11.74
C TYR A 77 -17.39 10.02 -11.91
N ARG A 78 -17.25 9.58 -13.15
CA ARG A 78 -16.68 8.25 -13.45
C ARG A 78 -15.16 8.28 -13.31
N ASN A 79 -14.57 7.12 -13.07
CA ASN A 79 -13.14 6.99 -12.76
C ASN A 79 -12.20 7.51 -13.86
N ASP A 80 -12.49 7.16 -15.10
CA ASP A 80 -11.77 7.63 -16.30
C ASP A 80 -12.62 7.40 -17.57
N LEU A 81 -12.06 7.69 -18.73
CA LEU A 81 -12.76 7.58 -20.00
C LEU A 81 -13.25 6.16 -20.32
N ALA A 82 -12.53 5.14 -19.89
CA ALA A 82 -12.80 3.72 -20.15
C ALA A 82 -13.56 3.05 -18.98
N ASN A 83 -13.47 3.61 -17.78
CA ASN A 83 -14.00 3.01 -16.57
C ASN A 83 -15.12 3.86 -15.93
N ARG A 84 -16.31 3.27 -15.84
CA ARG A 84 -17.51 3.92 -15.29
C ARG A 84 -17.65 3.83 -13.78
N TRP A 85 -16.66 3.31 -13.05
CA TRP A 85 -16.65 3.30 -11.61
C TRP A 85 -16.69 4.72 -11.05
N LYS A 86 -17.40 4.93 -9.95
CA LYS A 86 -17.73 6.28 -9.46
C LYS A 86 -17.10 6.63 -8.10
N GLY A 87 -16.43 5.67 -7.48
CA GLY A 87 -15.86 5.86 -6.15
C GLY A 87 -14.87 7.01 -6.07
N THR A 88 -14.13 7.26 -7.13
CA THR A 88 -13.14 8.33 -7.21
C THR A 88 -13.74 9.74 -7.09
N ASN A 89 -15.04 9.91 -7.34
CA ASN A 89 -15.74 11.18 -7.11
C ASN A 89 -15.56 11.72 -5.68
N ILE A 90 -15.46 10.82 -4.68
CA ILE A 90 -15.29 11.18 -3.26
C ILE A 90 -13.96 11.90 -3.05
N PHE A 91 -12.88 11.37 -3.59
CA PHE A 91 -11.52 11.88 -3.38
C PHE A 91 -11.31 13.22 -4.09
N THR A 92 -11.74 13.32 -5.34
CA THR A 92 -11.69 14.58 -6.10
C THR A 92 -12.53 15.67 -5.43
N CYS A 93 -13.71 15.33 -4.90
CA CYS A 93 -14.53 16.27 -4.14
C CYS A 93 -13.83 16.75 -2.88
N LEU A 94 -13.21 15.85 -2.11
CA LEU A 94 -12.49 16.21 -0.89
C LEU A 94 -11.37 17.22 -1.22
N MET A 95 -10.55 16.94 -2.23
CA MET A 95 -9.44 17.84 -2.63
C MET A 95 -9.91 19.19 -3.15
N LEU A 96 -10.99 19.20 -3.91
CA LEU A 96 -11.58 20.46 -4.38
C LEU A 96 -12.15 21.29 -3.23
N GLY A 97 -12.84 20.63 -2.29
CA GLY A 97 -13.36 21.26 -1.08
C GLY A 97 -12.27 21.86 -0.21
N GLU A 98 -11.23 21.08 0.08
CA GLU A 98 -10.04 21.53 0.83
C GLU A 98 -9.38 22.75 0.15
N THR A 99 -9.27 22.73 -1.18
CA THR A 99 -8.73 23.85 -1.95
C THR A 99 -9.57 25.11 -1.77
N LEU A 100 -10.89 25.00 -1.87
CA LEU A 100 -11.80 26.12 -1.66
C LEU A 100 -11.74 26.68 -0.23
N HIS A 101 -11.67 25.80 0.76
CA HIS A 101 -11.59 26.18 2.17
C HIS A 101 -10.29 26.91 2.50
N ARG A 102 -9.17 26.37 2.03
CA ARG A 102 -7.83 26.88 2.37
C ARG A 102 -7.39 28.06 1.50
N PHE A 103 -7.79 28.07 0.23
CA PHE A 103 -7.28 28.99 -0.79
C PHE A 103 -8.36 29.78 -1.54
N GLY A 104 -9.61 29.70 -1.12
CA GLY A 104 -10.71 30.41 -1.82
C GLY A 104 -10.49 31.92 -1.94
N ASN A 105 -9.74 32.51 -0.99
CA ASN A 105 -9.45 33.94 -0.97
C ASN A 105 -8.39 34.40 -1.99
N ILE A 106 -7.62 33.48 -2.58
CA ILE A 106 -6.62 33.80 -3.62
C ILE A 106 -7.14 33.47 -5.03
N LEU A 107 -8.26 32.77 -5.13
CA LEU A 107 -8.92 32.49 -6.42
C LEU A 107 -9.68 33.72 -6.91
N ASP A 108 -9.69 33.94 -8.21
CA ASP A 108 -10.60 34.94 -8.80
C ASP A 108 -12.06 34.51 -8.58
N LYS A 109 -12.97 35.52 -8.59
CA LYS A 109 -14.40 35.33 -8.27
C LYS A 109 -15.08 34.31 -9.19
N GLU A 110 -14.70 34.26 -10.45
CA GLU A 110 -15.29 33.35 -11.43
C GLU A 110 -14.89 31.91 -11.12
N THR A 111 -13.59 31.65 -10.92
CA THR A 111 -13.05 30.34 -10.54
C THR A 111 -13.63 29.86 -9.22
N PHE A 112 -13.66 30.72 -8.18
CA PHE A 112 -14.23 30.36 -6.89
C PHE A 112 -15.71 29.95 -7.04
N THR A 113 -16.52 30.76 -7.71
CA THR A 113 -17.96 30.48 -7.87
C THR A 113 -18.21 29.19 -8.64
N LYS A 114 -17.41 28.94 -9.69
CA LYS A 114 -17.49 27.72 -10.49
C LYS A 114 -17.15 26.49 -9.66
N TRP A 115 -16.02 26.53 -8.95
CA TRP A 115 -15.54 25.38 -8.17
C TRP A 115 -16.41 25.10 -6.94
N ASP A 116 -16.92 26.13 -6.24
CA ASP A 116 -17.88 25.96 -5.13
C ASP A 116 -19.17 25.26 -5.61
N LYS A 117 -19.69 25.66 -6.78
CA LYS A 117 -20.83 24.99 -7.37
C LYS A 117 -20.54 23.52 -7.71
N ILE A 118 -19.40 23.25 -8.34
CA ILE A 118 -18.94 21.89 -8.67
C ILE A 118 -18.87 21.07 -7.40
N PHE A 119 -18.15 21.54 -6.38
CA PHE A 119 -18.01 20.83 -5.11
C PHE A 119 -19.37 20.43 -4.51
N ARG A 120 -20.30 21.41 -4.37
CA ARG A 120 -21.62 21.15 -3.78
C ARG A 120 -22.44 20.14 -4.58
N GLU A 121 -22.41 20.21 -5.89
CA GLU A 121 -23.15 19.29 -6.76
C GLU A 121 -22.54 17.87 -6.72
N ARG A 122 -21.20 17.73 -6.73
CA ARG A 122 -20.50 16.43 -6.71
C ARG A 122 -20.62 15.76 -5.35
N ALA A 123 -20.48 16.52 -4.27
CA ALA A 123 -20.69 16.01 -2.91
C ALA A 123 -22.14 15.52 -2.70
N ALA A 124 -23.14 16.26 -3.19
CA ALA A 124 -24.53 15.82 -3.12
C ALA A 124 -24.80 14.56 -3.95
N ALA A 125 -24.20 14.44 -5.14
CA ALA A 125 -24.33 13.25 -5.98
C ALA A 125 -23.70 11.99 -5.36
N ALA A 126 -22.65 12.15 -4.55
CA ALA A 126 -21.98 11.05 -3.85
C ALA A 126 -22.91 10.33 -2.85
N ILE A 127 -23.91 11.01 -2.28
CA ILE A 127 -24.85 10.41 -1.32
C ILE A 127 -25.53 9.17 -1.91
N GLY A 128 -26.10 9.29 -3.11
CA GLY A 128 -26.81 8.17 -3.74
C GLY A 128 -25.89 7.02 -4.17
N TRP A 129 -24.63 7.33 -4.47
CA TRP A 129 -23.67 6.28 -4.82
C TRP A 129 -23.18 5.50 -3.59
N CYS A 130 -22.88 6.16 -2.48
CA CYS A 130 -22.38 5.51 -1.27
C CYS A 130 -23.35 4.51 -0.65
N GLU A 131 -24.64 4.66 -0.90
CA GLU A 131 -25.66 3.68 -0.46
C GLU A 131 -25.58 2.35 -1.20
N ALA A 132 -25.04 2.37 -2.42
CA ALA A 132 -24.86 1.20 -3.28
C ALA A 132 -23.40 0.74 -3.34
N ALA A 133 -22.51 1.24 -2.48
CA ALA A 133 -21.08 0.91 -2.49
C ALA A 133 -20.88 -0.59 -2.35
N GLY A 134 -20.02 -1.13 -3.22
CA GLY A 134 -19.70 -2.55 -3.29
C GLY A 134 -18.66 -2.99 -2.25
N PRO A 135 -17.96 -4.09 -2.49
CA PRO A 135 -17.14 -4.81 -1.50
C PRO A 135 -15.78 -4.15 -1.20
N HIS A 136 -15.69 -2.84 -1.17
CA HIS A 136 -14.45 -2.09 -0.94
C HIS A 136 -14.72 -0.98 0.07
N ILE A 137 -14.43 -1.29 1.33
CA ILE A 137 -14.77 -0.43 2.47
C ILE A 137 -13.98 0.90 2.49
N ASN A 138 -12.84 0.98 1.79
CA ASN A 138 -12.07 2.22 1.65
C ASN A 138 -12.91 3.37 1.12
N TYR A 139 -13.87 3.10 0.22
CA TYR A 139 -14.79 4.14 -0.28
C TYR A 139 -15.76 4.63 0.79
N ASN A 140 -16.16 3.78 1.74
CA ASN A 140 -16.99 4.21 2.86
C ASN A 140 -16.18 5.12 3.81
N ALA A 141 -14.91 4.79 4.06
CA ALA A 141 -14.01 5.63 4.84
C ALA A 141 -13.78 7.00 4.16
N GLY A 142 -13.53 7.00 2.85
CA GLY A 142 -13.40 8.23 2.06
C GLY A 142 -14.69 9.07 2.07
N ALA A 143 -15.84 8.42 1.94
CA ALA A 143 -17.13 9.09 1.99
C ALA A 143 -17.40 9.72 3.37
N ALA A 144 -17.03 9.03 4.46
CA ALA A 144 -17.15 9.58 5.80
C ALA A 144 -16.35 10.89 5.95
N ALA A 145 -15.09 10.91 5.49
CA ALA A 145 -14.25 12.11 5.50
C ALA A 145 -14.83 13.23 4.63
N MET A 146 -15.16 12.93 3.38
CA MET A 146 -15.66 13.91 2.43
C MET A 146 -17.00 14.55 2.90
N PHE A 147 -17.92 13.74 3.44
CA PHE A 147 -19.18 14.29 3.98
C PHE A 147 -18.98 15.08 5.28
N ALA A 148 -18.05 14.67 6.15
CA ALA A 148 -17.70 15.45 7.34
C ALA A 148 -17.14 16.82 6.95
N PHE A 149 -16.24 16.85 5.97
CA PHE A 149 -15.74 18.10 5.39
C PHE A 149 -16.88 18.92 4.78
N ALA A 150 -17.74 18.32 3.94
CA ALA A 150 -18.85 19.00 3.29
C ALA A 150 -19.83 19.62 4.31
N TYR A 151 -20.10 18.95 5.42
CA TYR A 151 -20.88 19.51 6.52
C TYR A 151 -20.19 20.72 7.16
N ASN A 152 -18.91 20.57 7.49
CA ASN A 152 -18.14 21.68 8.09
C ASN A 152 -18.08 22.91 7.17
N TYR A 153 -18.00 22.71 5.85
CA TYR A 153 -17.92 23.77 4.85
C TYR A 153 -19.28 24.41 4.54
N THR A 154 -20.38 23.60 4.45
CA THR A 154 -21.68 24.08 3.98
C THR A 154 -22.70 24.29 5.09
N GLY A 155 -22.59 23.61 6.22
CA GLY A 155 -23.60 23.56 7.28
C GLY A 155 -24.83 22.70 6.94
N GLU A 156 -24.87 21.99 5.80
CA GLU A 156 -26.04 21.23 5.37
C GLU A 156 -26.17 19.90 6.10
N GLN A 157 -27.24 19.69 6.86
CA GLN A 157 -27.48 18.52 7.72
C GLN A 157 -27.36 17.18 6.98
N LYS A 158 -27.79 17.11 5.70
CA LYS A 158 -27.67 15.87 4.90
C LYS A 158 -26.24 15.31 4.84
N PHE A 159 -25.22 16.18 4.86
CA PHE A 159 -23.83 15.74 4.85
C PHE A 159 -23.40 15.18 6.21
N LEU A 160 -23.85 15.80 7.31
CA LEU A 160 -23.59 15.24 8.65
C LEU A 160 -24.21 13.85 8.80
N ASP A 161 -25.47 13.69 8.42
CA ASP A 161 -26.17 12.41 8.52
C ASP A 161 -25.45 11.30 7.75
N ASN A 162 -24.95 11.63 6.55
CA ASN A 162 -24.20 10.68 5.75
C ASN A 162 -22.78 10.43 6.27
N ALA A 163 -22.09 11.44 6.80
CA ALA A 163 -20.79 11.27 7.45
C ALA A 163 -20.87 10.28 8.60
N LEU A 164 -21.85 10.47 9.49
CA LEU A 164 -22.07 9.59 10.64
C LEU A 164 -22.45 8.17 10.22
N LYS A 165 -23.32 8.03 9.22
CA LYS A 165 -23.73 6.72 8.68
C LYS A 165 -22.54 5.94 8.11
N GLN A 166 -21.69 6.59 7.32
CA GLN A 166 -20.52 5.93 6.71
C GLN A 166 -19.46 5.56 7.75
N GLU A 167 -19.22 6.43 8.71
CA GLU A 167 -18.28 6.16 9.80
C GLU A 167 -18.78 5.03 10.72
N GLU A 168 -20.05 4.99 11.09
CA GLU A 168 -20.64 3.92 11.89
C GLU A 168 -20.51 2.56 11.18
N PHE A 169 -20.74 2.55 9.86
CA PHE A 169 -20.50 1.36 9.04
C PHE A 169 -19.04 0.94 9.10
N CYS A 170 -18.09 1.85 8.89
CA CYS A 170 -16.66 1.55 8.98
C CYS A 170 -16.27 1.07 10.38
N ARG A 171 -16.75 1.72 11.43
CA ARG A 171 -16.41 1.37 12.81
C ARG A 171 -16.83 -0.05 13.19
N ALA A 172 -17.86 -0.60 12.56
CA ALA A 172 -18.29 -1.98 12.74
C ALA A 172 -17.35 -3.02 12.05
N HIS A 173 -16.38 -2.57 11.26
CA HIS A 173 -15.47 -3.40 10.48
C HIS A 173 -14.03 -3.41 11.05
N PHE A 174 -13.90 -3.39 12.36
CA PHE A 174 -12.64 -3.68 13.04
C PHE A 174 -12.73 -5.03 13.73
N ASP A 175 -11.72 -5.87 13.54
CA ASP A 175 -11.63 -7.16 14.20
C ASP A 175 -11.19 -7.04 15.68
N ASN A 176 -11.05 -8.18 16.35
CA ASN A 176 -10.64 -8.22 17.76
C ASN A 176 -9.16 -7.82 17.97
N GLU A 177 -8.34 -7.86 16.92
CA GLU A 177 -6.96 -7.41 16.93
C GLU A 177 -6.84 -5.91 16.57
N GLY A 178 -7.96 -5.22 16.33
CA GLY A 178 -8.03 -3.82 15.97
C GLY A 178 -7.77 -3.52 14.50
N LEU A 179 -7.73 -4.53 13.64
CA LEU A 179 -7.47 -4.37 12.22
C LEU A 179 -8.75 -4.13 11.42
N PHE A 180 -8.70 -3.19 10.51
CA PHE A 180 -9.80 -2.80 9.65
C PHE A 180 -9.95 -3.77 8.48
N PHE A 181 -11.12 -4.38 8.33
CA PHE A 181 -11.41 -5.36 7.29
C PHE A 181 -12.54 -4.90 6.37
N GLY A 182 -12.72 -5.62 5.25
CA GLY A 182 -13.74 -5.30 4.25
C GLY A 182 -13.14 -4.91 2.88
N GLU A 183 -11.85 -5.12 2.68
CA GLU A 183 -11.21 -4.98 1.37
C GLU A 183 -11.27 -6.31 0.60
N GLY A 184 -12.47 -6.64 0.11
CA GLY A 184 -12.74 -7.85 -0.67
C GLY A 184 -14.10 -8.47 -0.40
N LYS A 185 -14.29 -9.71 -0.84
CA LYS A 185 -15.54 -10.46 -0.66
C LYS A 185 -15.29 -11.69 0.22
N PRO A 186 -16.15 -11.93 1.18
CA PRO A 186 -17.31 -11.12 1.60
C PRO A 186 -16.87 -9.88 2.39
N LEU A 187 -17.58 -8.76 2.22
CA LEU A 187 -17.28 -7.49 2.89
C LEU A 187 -17.32 -7.62 4.43
N ASP A 188 -18.35 -8.28 4.94
CA ASP A 188 -18.68 -8.43 6.35
C ASP A 188 -18.47 -9.86 6.88
N GLY A 189 -17.78 -10.70 6.11
CA GLY A 189 -17.60 -12.10 6.43
C GLY A 189 -16.14 -12.52 6.62
N THR A 190 -16.00 -13.81 6.88
CA THR A 190 -14.71 -14.46 7.05
C THR A 190 -14.57 -15.64 6.11
N THR A 191 -13.34 -16.08 5.91
CA THR A 191 -13.01 -17.33 5.23
C THR A 191 -13.38 -18.55 6.10
N PRO A 192 -13.28 -19.79 5.60
CA PRO A 192 -13.42 -21.00 6.39
C PRO A 192 -12.49 -21.08 7.61
N LYS A 193 -11.30 -20.49 7.57
CA LYS A 193 -10.40 -20.36 8.72
C LYS A 193 -10.78 -19.23 9.67
N GLY A 194 -11.78 -18.45 9.35
CA GLY A 194 -12.18 -17.27 10.10
C GLY A 194 -11.30 -16.05 9.86
N CYS A 195 -10.49 -16.03 8.79
CA CYS A 195 -9.68 -14.89 8.42
C CYS A 195 -10.54 -13.82 7.77
N HIS A 196 -10.28 -12.55 8.09
CA HIS A 196 -10.89 -11.39 7.46
C HIS A 196 -10.13 -10.96 6.20
N PHE A 197 -10.83 -10.27 5.29
CA PHE A 197 -10.23 -9.65 4.11
C PHE A 197 -9.68 -8.28 4.46
N ILE A 198 -8.37 -8.17 4.59
CA ILE A 198 -7.64 -6.99 5.03
C ILE A 198 -6.62 -6.59 3.98
N ASP A 199 -6.51 -5.30 3.70
CA ASP A 199 -5.48 -4.73 2.86
C ASP A 199 -4.74 -3.61 3.60
N MET A 200 -3.51 -3.88 4.03
CA MET A 200 -2.71 -2.93 4.80
C MET A 200 -2.31 -1.70 3.99
N GLY A 201 -2.15 -1.85 2.67
CA GLY A 201 -1.86 -0.73 1.79
C GLY A 201 -2.97 0.31 1.80
N TYR A 202 -4.23 -0.12 1.66
CA TYR A 202 -5.37 0.78 1.79
C TYR A 202 -5.59 1.26 3.22
N ASN A 203 -5.45 0.37 4.20
CA ASN A 203 -5.74 0.73 5.57
C ASN A 203 -4.83 1.84 6.08
N LEU A 204 -3.51 1.73 5.87
CA LEU A 204 -2.54 2.71 6.34
C LEU A 204 -2.50 3.98 5.49
N GLU A 205 -2.79 3.90 4.20
CA GLU A 205 -2.65 5.04 3.30
C GLU A 205 -3.97 5.71 2.88
N GLU A 206 -5.11 5.14 3.22
CA GLU A 206 -6.40 5.72 2.83
C GLU A 206 -7.43 5.58 3.94
N SER A 207 -7.81 4.35 4.32
CA SER A 207 -8.99 4.15 5.14
C SER A 207 -8.86 4.74 6.54
N ILE A 208 -7.79 4.42 7.28
CA ILE A 208 -7.59 4.95 8.63
C ILE A 208 -7.28 6.46 8.61
N PRO A 209 -6.39 6.98 7.74
CA PRO A 209 -6.19 8.42 7.60
C PRO A 209 -7.47 9.20 7.34
N LEU A 210 -8.36 8.70 6.47
CA LEU A 210 -9.63 9.35 6.15
C LEU A 210 -10.64 9.30 7.31
N LEU A 211 -10.68 8.20 8.08
CA LEU A 211 -11.50 8.14 9.30
C LEU A 211 -10.98 9.07 10.40
N VAL A 212 -9.68 9.31 10.46
CA VAL A 212 -9.10 10.36 11.28
C VAL A 212 -9.57 11.73 10.82
N LEU A 213 -9.49 12.04 9.52
CA LEU A 213 -9.97 13.32 8.96
C LEU A 213 -11.45 13.54 9.24
N HIS A 214 -12.31 12.52 9.09
CA HIS A 214 -13.72 12.59 9.49
C HIS A 214 -13.85 13.13 10.92
N SER A 215 -13.08 12.56 11.85
CA SER A 215 -13.15 12.91 13.28
C SER A 215 -12.60 14.31 13.56
N ILE A 216 -11.55 14.72 12.86
CA ILE A 216 -10.98 16.08 12.92
C ILE A 216 -12.00 17.11 12.44
N TRP A 217 -12.62 16.91 11.27
CA TRP A 217 -13.60 17.86 10.72
C TRP A 217 -14.85 18.00 11.60
N LEU A 218 -15.29 16.90 12.25
CA LEU A 218 -16.41 16.94 13.19
C LEU A 218 -16.00 17.31 14.63
N LYS A 219 -14.70 17.49 14.92
CA LYS A 219 -14.15 17.79 16.24
C LYS A 219 -14.54 16.77 17.31
N ASP A 220 -14.57 15.49 16.93
CA ASP A 220 -14.97 14.37 17.79
C ASP A 220 -13.72 13.74 18.44
N ASN A 221 -13.37 14.20 19.63
CA ASN A 221 -12.18 13.74 20.34
C ASN A 221 -12.23 12.26 20.75
N GLU A 222 -13.42 11.68 20.97
CA GLU A 222 -13.54 10.26 21.29
C GLU A 222 -13.17 9.40 20.08
N LYS A 223 -13.64 9.79 18.91
CA LYS A 223 -13.29 9.11 17.67
C LYS A 223 -11.84 9.34 17.26
N ILE A 224 -11.29 10.55 17.46
CA ILE A 224 -9.86 10.80 17.22
C ILE A 224 -9.04 9.82 18.06
N LYS A 225 -9.35 9.66 19.36
CA LYS A 225 -8.66 8.70 20.23
C LYS A 225 -8.84 7.27 19.72
N PHE A 226 -10.05 6.85 19.37
CA PHE A 226 -10.33 5.53 18.84
C PHE A 226 -9.48 5.22 17.60
N TYR A 227 -9.47 6.14 16.61
CA TYR A 227 -8.69 5.96 15.39
C TYR A 227 -7.18 6.10 15.58
N THR A 228 -6.72 6.82 16.62
CA THR A 228 -5.31 6.81 17.03
C THR A 228 -4.89 5.41 17.48
N ASP A 229 -5.68 4.76 18.33
CA ASP A 229 -5.39 3.40 18.79
C ASP A 229 -5.39 2.43 17.60
N ARG A 230 -6.35 2.55 16.68
CA ARG A 230 -6.40 1.71 15.45
C ARG A 230 -5.22 1.98 14.52
N ALA A 231 -4.79 3.23 14.37
CA ALA A 231 -3.59 3.54 13.59
C ALA A 231 -2.36 2.82 14.16
N ILE A 232 -2.18 2.82 15.48
CA ILE A 232 -1.06 2.13 16.14
C ILE A 232 -1.14 0.62 15.91
N ASP A 233 -2.32 0.01 15.98
CA ASP A 233 -2.50 -1.42 15.68
C ASP A 233 -2.03 -1.75 14.25
N HIS A 234 -2.40 -0.92 13.27
CA HIS A 234 -2.01 -1.08 11.87
C HIS A 234 -0.51 -0.82 11.63
N LEU A 235 0.12 0.08 12.41
CA LEU A 235 1.57 0.28 12.35
C LEU A 235 2.38 -0.96 12.76
N GLY A 236 1.74 -1.99 13.33
CA GLY A 236 2.30 -3.33 13.46
C GLY A 236 2.70 -3.99 12.14
N PHE A 237 2.29 -3.41 11.01
CA PHE A 237 2.66 -3.84 9.66
C PHE A 237 3.46 -2.78 8.87
N LEU A 238 3.96 -1.75 9.53
CA LEU A 238 4.93 -0.83 8.95
C LEU A 238 6.34 -1.31 9.27
N LEU A 239 7.15 -1.53 8.23
CA LEU A 239 8.56 -1.90 8.36
C LEU A 239 9.42 -0.70 8.81
N PRO A 240 10.60 -0.94 9.39
CA PRO A 240 11.46 0.14 9.89
C PRO A 240 11.89 1.16 8.85
N ASP A 241 11.91 0.80 7.57
CA ASP A 241 12.24 1.71 6.46
C ASP A 241 11.03 2.51 5.93
N GLY A 242 9.86 2.36 6.55
CA GLY A 242 8.64 3.05 6.16
C GLY A 242 7.79 2.32 5.11
N ALA A 243 8.21 1.12 4.70
CA ALA A 243 7.43 0.28 3.81
C ALA A 243 6.24 -0.38 4.54
N ILE A 244 5.16 -0.60 3.82
CA ILE A 244 3.98 -1.26 4.35
C ILE A 244 4.04 -2.75 4.01
N ASP A 245 4.09 -3.60 5.03
CA ASP A 245 4.02 -5.05 4.87
C ASP A 245 2.58 -5.49 4.52
N ASN A 246 2.25 -5.38 3.25
CA ASN A 246 1.01 -5.89 2.67
C ASN A 246 1.20 -7.24 1.97
N SER A 247 2.24 -8.01 2.33
CA SER A 247 2.59 -9.28 1.71
C SER A 247 1.53 -10.38 1.88
N TRP A 248 0.67 -10.22 2.86
CA TRP A 248 -0.45 -11.11 3.17
C TRP A 248 -1.82 -10.49 2.85
N GLY A 249 -1.84 -9.22 2.44
CA GLY A 249 -3.04 -8.46 2.15
C GLY A 249 -3.79 -8.97 0.92
N THR A 250 -5.03 -8.56 0.81
CA THR A 250 -5.97 -9.20 -0.12
C THR A 250 -6.09 -8.52 -1.47
N ARG A 251 -5.75 -7.24 -1.59
CA ARG A 251 -6.03 -6.49 -2.81
C ARG A 251 -4.82 -5.81 -3.45
N GLN A 252 -4.11 -4.95 -2.71
CA GLN A 252 -3.01 -4.15 -3.23
C GLN A 252 -1.62 -4.70 -2.92
N ASN A 253 -1.53 -5.90 -2.41
CA ASN A 253 -0.27 -6.54 -2.04
C ASN A 253 0.74 -6.69 -3.18
N LYS A 254 0.33 -6.45 -4.42
CA LYS A 254 1.13 -6.67 -5.63
C LYS A 254 1.71 -5.41 -6.26
N TRP A 255 1.44 -4.20 -5.71
CA TRP A 255 1.67 -2.99 -6.47
C TRP A 255 2.87 -2.15 -6.02
N THR A 256 3.00 -1.88 -4.72
CA THR A 256 4.00 -0.92 -4.25
C THR A 256 4.65 -1.35 -2.95
N TYR A 257 5.89 -0.91 -2.75
CA TYR A 257 6.63 -1.17 -1.52
C TYR A 257 6.29 -0.19 -0.40
N TRP A 258 6.03 1.07 -0.75
CA TRP A 258 5.70 2.12 0.23
C TRP A 258 4.21 2.17 0.58
N GLY A 259 3.37 1.39 -0.07
CA GLY A 259 1.94 1.33 0.22
C GLY A 259 1.09 0.89 -0.97
N SER A 260 -0.09 1.45 -1.10
CA SER A 260 -0.98 1.21 -2.24
C SER A 260 -0.75 2.23 -3.35
N ARG A 261 -0.74 1.76 -4.60
CA ARG A 261 -0.59 2.60 -5.77
C ARG A 261 -1.71 3.63 -5.94
N THR A 262 -2.90 3.29 -5.49
CA THR A 262 -4.13 4.06 -5.76
C THR A 262 -4.75 4.67 -4.51
N SER A 263 -4.07 4.60 -3.38
CA SER A 263 -4.51 5.23 -2.14
C SER A 263 -3.90 6.62 -1.96
N ASP A 264 -4.51 7.37 -1.06
CA ASP A 264 -4.27 8.81 -0.91
C ASP A 264 -2.97 9.17 -0.18
N GLY A 265 -2.39 8.21 0.56
CA GLY A 265 -1.18 8.41 1.35
C GLY A 265 -1.48 8.65 2.84
N MET A 266 -0.67 8.07 3.72
CA MET A 266 -0.89 8.12 5.18
C MET A 266 -0.81 9.54 5.75
N HIS A 267 -0.11 10.44 5.09
CA HIS A 267 0.16 11.79 5.58
C HIS A 267 -1.10 12.65 5.66
N GLU A 268 -2.13 12.37 4.86
CA GLU A 268 -3.36 13.17 4.81
C GLU A 268 -4.07 13.26 6.16
N GLY A 269 -4.21 12.15 6.86
CA GLY A 269 -4.85 12.10 8.18
C GLY A 269 -3.87 11.94 9.33
N PHE A 270 -2.83 11.12 9.16
CA PHE A 270 -1.89 10.83 10.24
C PHE A 270 -1.05 12.03 10.69
N VAL A 271 -0.90 13.05 9.85
CA VAL A 271 -0.23 14.30 10.24
C VAL A 271 -0.86 14.95 11.48
N TYR A 272 -2.18 14.89 11.61
CA TYR A 272 -2.88 15.42 12.77
C TYR A 272 -2.56 14.64 14.05
N LEU A 273 -2.43 13.31 13.92
CA LEU A 273 -2.07 12.44 15.05
C LEU A 273 -0.59 12.53 15.41
N ALA A 274 0.27 12.77 14.41
CA ALA A 274 1.72 12.87 14.59
C ALA A 274 2.13 14.01 15.53
N LYS A 275 1.31 15.06 15.66
CA LYS A 275 1.54 16.17 16.59
C LYS A 275 1.56 15.73 18.06
N GLU A 276 0.80 14.70 18.39
CA GLU A 276 0.61 14.23 19.78
C GLU A 276 1.11 12.79 20.00
N ASN A 277 1.49 12.08 18.95
CA ASN A 277 1.90 10.67 19.02
C ASN A 277 3.22 10.44 18.30
N SER A 278 4.28 10.18 19.07
CA SER A 278 5.64 10.00 18.56
C SER A 278 5.82 8.76 17.68
N VAL A 279 5.03 7.69 17.90
CA VAL A 279 5.07 6.48 17.05
C VAL A 279 4.52 6.80 15.67
N ILE A 280 3.40 7.52 15.61
CA ILE A 280 2.79 7.95 14.34
C ILE A 280 3.69 8.98 13.65
N ALA A 281 4.31 9.91 14.38
CA ALA A 281 5.27 10.86 13.83
C ALA A 281 6.45 10.15 13.16
N LYS A 282 7.00 9.12 13.82
CA LYS A 282 8.06 8.30 13.23
C LYS A 282 7.58 7.54 11.99
N ALA A 283 6.40 6.95 12.03
CA ALA A 283 5.83 6.20 10.90
C ALA A 283 5.70 7.10 9.66
N VAL A 284 5.14 8.29 9.83
CA VAL A 284 5.00 9.30 8.76
C VAL A 284 6.36 9.70 8.21
N ARG A 285 7.34 9.96 9.08
CA ARG A 285 8.72 10.31 8.66
C ARG A 285 9.38 9.21 7.84
N CYS A 286 9.38 7.97 8.35
CA CYS A 286 9.98 6.83 7.65
C CYS A 286 9.33 6.61 6.27
N ASN A 287 8.00 6.76 6.16
CA ASN A 287 7.31 6.62 4.89
C ASN A 287 7.67 7.74 3.90
N ILE A 288 7.83 9.00 4.34
CA ILE A 288 8.31 10.11 3.50
C ILE A 288 9.72 9.84 3.00
N GLU A 289 10.64 9.40 3.86
CA GLU A 289 12.01 9.05 3.49
C GLU A 289 12.04 7.92 2.46
N LEU A 290 11.12 6.95 2.58
CA LEU A 290 10.98 5.88 1.59
C LEU A 290 10.45 6.40 0.25
N LEU A 291 9.45 7.28 0.27
CA LEU A 291 8.96 7.96 -0.95
C LEU A 291 10.08 8.74 -1.64
N GLU A 292 10.94 9.42 -0.87
CA GLU A 292 12.10 10.12 -1.39
C GLU A 292 13.10 9.15 -2.05
N LYS A 293 13.44 8.03 -1.40
CA LYS A 293 14.31 6.98 -1.96
C LYS A 293 13.73 6.34 -3.24
N CYS A 294 12.40 6.29 -3.37
CA CYS A 294 11.73 5.82 -4.58
C CYS A 294 11.55 6.90 -5.65
N THR A 295 12.05 8.11 -5.43
CA THR A 295 11.96 9.23 -6.38
C THR A 295 13.25 9.37 -7.18
N VAL A 296 13.14 9.30 -8.50
CA VAL A 296 14.26 9.51 -9.42
C VAL A 296 13.85 10.56 -10.47
N ASP A 297 14.67 11.57 -10.67
CA ASP A 297 14.43 12.67 -11.62
C ASP A 297 13.04 13.31 -11.48
N GLY A 298 12.60 13.51 -10.22
CA GLY A 298 11.30 14.09 -9.89
C GLY A 298 10.09 13.19 -10.13
N ARG A 299 10.29 11.90 -10.39
CA ARG A 299 9.21 10.91 -10.60
C ARG A 299 9.19 9.91 -9.47
N LEU A 300 8.02 9.67 -8.90
CA LEU A 300 7.82 8.64 -7.89
C LEU A 300 7.62 7.27 -8.56
N TYR A 301 8.48 6.33 -8.22
CA TYR A 301 8.41 4.93 -8.65
C TYR A 301 7.73 4.06 -7.59
N GLY A 302 7.16 2.93 -7.98
CA GLY A 302 6.39 2.03 -7.11
C GLY A 302 7.21 1.24 -6.07
N GLY A 303 8.51 1.41 -6.01
CA GLY A 303 9.42 0.76 -5.08
C GLY A 303 10.88 1.00 -5.40
N LEU A 304 11.78 0.55 -4.52
CA LEU A 304 13.21 0.82 -4.59
C LEU A 304 13.90 0.30 -5.86
N MET A 305 13.40 -0.79 -6.44
CA MET A 305 14.01 -1.44 -7.60
C MET A 305 13.29 -1.16 -8.93
N TYR A 306 12.23 -0.35 -8.93
CA TYR A 306 11.48 -0.07 -10.16
C TYR A 306 12.36 0.59 -11.21
N TYR A 307 13.08 1.64 -10.82
CA TYR A 307 13.95 2.36 -11.75
C TYR A 307 15.07 1.49 -12.31
N SER A 308 15.76 0.74 -11.45
CA SER A 308 16.85 -0.16 -11.86
C SER A 308 16.39 -1.38 -12.65
N ALA A 309 15.11 -1.74 -12.54
CA ALA A 309 14.48 -2.79 -13.34
C ALA A 309 13.89 -2.29 -14.67
N ASP A 310 14.14 -1.03 -15.03
CA ASP A 310 13.61 -0.36 -16.23
C ASP A 310 12.06 -0.34 -16.27
N GLU A 311 11.44 -0.22 -15.08
CA GLU A 311 9.99 -0.10 -14.96
C GLU A 311 9.57 1.37 -14.95
N PRO A 312 8.60 1.77 -15.80
CA PRO A 312 8.21 3.16 -15.89
C PRO A 312 7.43 3.61 -14.64
N ALA A 313 7.68 4.86 -14.23
CA ALA A 313 6.87 5.51 -13.21
C ALA A 313 5.46 5.77 -13.73
N CYS A 314 4.45 5.24 -13.04
CA CYS A 314 3.05 5.56 -13.32
C CYS A 314 2.68 6.86 -12.59
N ILE A 315 2.00 7.79 -13.26
CA ILE A 315 1.61 9.07 -12.66
C ILE A 315 0.63 8.92 -11.49
N HIS A 316 -0.09 7.81 -11.40
CA HIS A 316 -0.92 7.49 -10.24
C HIS A 316 -0.14 7.51 -8.93
N HIS A 317 1.10 7.03 -8.94
CA HIS A 317 1.93 7.06 -7.75
C HIS A 317 2.10 8.49 -7.22
N ALA A 318 2.37 9.42 -8.12
CA ALA A 318 2.69 10.79 -7.74
C ALA A 318 1.44 11.62 -7.41
N PHE A 319 0.39 11.59 -8.23
CA PHE A 319 -0.74 12.49 -8.00
C PHE A 319 -1.57 12.10 -6.77
N ASP A 320 -1.65 10.82 -6.43
CA ASP A 320 -2.30 10.40 -5.19
C ASP A 320 -1.50 10.81 -3.95
N LYS A 321 -0.17 10.64 -3.97
CA LYS A 321 0.67 10.95 -2.81
C LYS A 321 0.96 12.45 -2.63
N VAL A 322 1.01 13.21 -3.70
CA VAL A 322 1.33 14.65 -3.62
C VAL A 322 0.27 15.44 -2.86
N LYS A 323 -1.01 15.05 -2.94
CA LYS A 323 -2.08 15.72 -2.18
C LYS A 323 -1.94 15.50 -0.68
N SER A 324 -1.59 14.29 -0.28
CA SER A 324 -1.31 13.94 1.09
C SER A 324 -0.12 14.73 1.66
N LEU A 325 0.96 14.85 0.90
CA LEU A 325 2.10 15.70 1.26
C LEU A 325 1.73 17.19 1.32
N ALA A 326 0.77 17.65 0.49
CA ALA A 326 0.28 19.02 0.57
C ALA A 326 -0.48 19.28 1.88
N VAL A 327 -1.35 18.36 2.32
CA VAL A 327 -2.02 18.45 3.62
C VAL A 327 -1.00 18.48 4.74
N MET A 328 -0.01 17.58 4.71
CA MET A 328 1.06 17.55 5.69
C MET A 328 1.83 18.88 5.76
N TYR A 329 2.24 19.43 4.64
CA TYR A 329 2.95 20.71 4.60
C TYR A 329 2.11 21.85 5.21
N LEU A 330 0.81 21.89 4.90
CA LEU A 330 -0.11 22.90 5.40
C LEU A 330 -0.36 22.79 6.90
N GLU A 331 -0.34 21.58 7.45
CA GLU A 331 -0.69 21.34 8.85
C GLU A 331 0.52 21.38 9.80
N MET A 332 1.69 21.00 9.34
CA MET A 332 2.88 20.90 10.18
C MET A 332 4.02 21.81 9.73
N GLY A 333 4.20 22.01 8.41
CA GLY A 333 5.34 22.79 7.93
C GLY A 333 6.66 22.32 8.56
N ASP A 334 7.40 23.27 9.15
CA ASP A 334 8.68 23.00 9.81
C ASP A 334 8.53 22.30 11.18
N GLU A 335 7.33 22.27 11.77
CA GLU A 335 7.10 21.63 13.07
C GLU A 335 7.28 20.11 13.00
N PHE A 336 7.08 19.51 11.81
CA PHE A 336 7.25 18.07 11.63
C PHE A 336 8.68 17.61 11.92
N ASP A 337 9.69 18.37 11.54
CA ASP A 337 11.10 18.02 11.76
C ASP A 337 11.50 18.03 13.26
N THR A 338 10.73 18.71 14.08
CA THR A 338 10.95 18.81 15.53
C THR A 338 10.15 17.77 16.34
N CYS A 339 9.26 17.02 15.73
CA CYS A 339 8.47 15.98 16.41
C CYS A 339 9.37 14.90 17.01
N GLU A 340 9.13 14.57 18.28
CA GLU A 340 9.75 13.42 18.92
C GLU A 340 9.33 12.13 18.22
N SER A 341 10.26 11.19 18.08
CA SER A 341 10.00 9.87 17.51
C SER A 341 10.27 8.75 18.50
N ALA A 342 9.45 7.72 18.46
CA ALA A 342 9.58 6.50 19.24
C ALA A 342 9.99 5.32 18.34
N LEU A 343 10.08 4.12 18.90
CA LEU A 343 10.25 2.89 18.12
C LEU A 343 8.92 2.52 17.45
N LEU A 344 8.97 2.12 16.18
CA LEU A 344 7.85 1.49 15.50
C LEU A 344 7.55 0.11 16.13
N PRO A 345 6.31 -0.38 16.07
CA PRO A 345 5.97 -1.71 16.60
C PRO A 345 6.84 -2.85 16.03
N ARG A 346 7.30 -2.73 14.78
CA ARG A 346 8.19 -3.71 14.11
C ARG A 346 9.67 -3.53 14.47
N GLU A 347 10.02 -2.56 15.27
CA GLU A 347 11.37 -2.38 15.85
C GLU A 347 11.45 -2.93 17.28
N VAL A 348 10.31 -3.30 17.87
CA VAL A 348 10.24 -3.86 19.22
C VAL A 348 10.22 -5.38 19.13
N GLU A 349 11.12 -6.05 19.85
CA GLU A 349 11.16 -7.50 19.88
C GLU A 349 9.86 -8.11 20.38
N GLY A 350 9.42 -9.16 19.74
CA GLY A 350 8.22 -9.87 20.09
C GLY A 350 7.65 -10.75 18.99
N VAL A 351 6.65 -11.51 19.37
CA VAL A 351 5.82 -12.32 18.48
C VAL A 351 4.38 -11.89 18.67
N LYS A 352 3.73 -11.46 17.60
CA LYS A 352 2.31 -11.10 17.62
C LYS A 352 1.52 -12.03 16.71
N LYS A 353 0.33 -12.38 17.18
CA LYS A 353 -0.59 -13.28 16.50
C LYS A 353 -1.78 -12.48 15.96
N TYR A 354 -2.16 -12.76 14.71
CA TYR A 354 -3.28 -12.14 14.03
C TYR A 354 -4.11 -13.20 13.28
N GLN A 355 -5.28 -12.80 12.80
CA GLN A 355 -6.14 -13.62 11.93
C GLN A 355 -6.41 -15.02 12.54
N ASN A 356 -6.86 -15.04 13.80
CA ASN A 356 -7.12 -16.27 14.55
C ASN A 356 -5.91 -17.22 14.67
N GLY A 357 -4.70 -16.71 14.49
CA GLY A 357 -3.47 -17.51 14.56
C GLY A 357 -2.98 -18.05 13.23
N TYR A 358 -3.52 -17.57 12.12
CA TYR A 358 -3.04 -17.90 10.78
C TYR A 358 -2.08 -16.86 10.22
N LEU A 359 -1.76 -15.83 11.00
CA LEU A 359 -0.76 -14.82 10.67
C LEU A 359 0.07 -14.49 11.91
N TYR A 360 1.37 -14.51 11.78
CA TYR A 360 2.31 -14.10 12.82
C TYR A 360 3.29 -13.05 12.31
N THR A 361 3.53 -12.04 13.13
CA THR A 361 4.69 -11.15 12.96
C THR A 361 5.71 -11.47 14.05
N VAL A 362 6.98 -11.49 13.65
CA VAL A 362 8.11 -11.77 14.55
C VAL A 362 9.14 -10.68 14.38
N THR A 363 9.65 -10.14 15.48
CA THR A 363 10.84 -9.26 15.48
C THR A 363 11.82 -9.78 16.51
N LYS A 364 13.03 -10.11 16.10
CA LYS A 364 14.12 -10.56 16.97
C LYS A 364 15.46 -10.08 16.41
N GLY A 365 16.23 -9.39 17.25
CA GLY A 365 17.45 -8.72 16.81
C GLY A 365 17.16 -7.75 15.65
N ASP A 366 17.91 -7.88 14.56
CA ASP A 366 17.74 -7.03 13.37
C ASP A 366 16.80 -7.61 12.32
N PHE A 367 16.19 -8.77 12.59
CA PHE A 367 15.24 -9.40 11.69
C PHE A 367 13.78 -9.15 12.12
N THR A 368 12.95 -8.84 11.14
CA THR A 368 11.49 -8.88 11.32
C THR A 368 10.84 -9.65 10.17
N ALA A 369 9.83 -10.45 10.50
CA ALA A 369 9.20 -11.34 9.54
C ALA A 369 7.69 -11.37 9.70
N THR A 370 7.00 -11.76 8.62
CA THR A 370 5.58 -12.14 8.61
C THR A 370 5.47 -13.55 8.07
N ILE A 371 4.82 -14.43 8.80
CA ILE A 371 4.53 -15.82 8.43
C ILE A 371 3.02 -15.95 8.22
N ASN A 372 2.63 -16.39 7.03
CA ASN A 372 1.24 -16.36 6.58
C ASN A 372 0.69 -17.73 6.22
N ALA A 373 -0.41 -18.12 6.87
CA ALA A 373 -1.21 -19.29 6.55
C ALA A 373 -2.71 -18.93 6.37
N CYS A 374 -3.03 -17.66 6.16
CA CYS A 374 -4.39 -17.23 5.87
C CYS A 374 -4.88 -17.87 4.58
N ASP A 375 -6.17 -18.20 4.53
CA ASP A 375 -6.84 -18.71 3.34
C ASP A 375 -7.56 -17.61 2.53
N THR A 376 -7.22 -16.35 2.81
CA THR A 376 -7.71 -15.18 2.07
C THR A 376 -7.03 -15.09 0.71
N HIS A 377 -7.82 -14.94 -0.34
CA HIS A 377 -7.36 -14.51 -1.66
C HIS A 377 -8.52 -13.86 -2.41
N ILE A 378 -8.28 -12.78 -3.08
CA ILE A 378 -9.31 -12.08 -3.85
C ILE A 378 -9.11 -12.28 -5.34
N TYR A 379 -7.90 -12.13 -5.79
CA TYR A 379 -7.53 -12.31 -7.19
C TYR A 379 -6.72 -13.60 -7.30
N THR A 380 -7.02 -14.40 -8.29
CA THR A 380 -6.47 -15.75 -8.54
C THR A 380 -4.93 -15.85 -8.59
N ALA A 381 -4.24 -14.77 -8.27
CA ALA A 381 -2.81 -14.66 -8.38
C ALA A 381 -2.09 -14.23 -7.09
N SER A 382 -2.78 -14.05 -5.98
CA SER A 382 -2.18 -13.54 -4.73
C SER A 382 -2.22 -14.57 -3.59
N GLU A 383 -1.91 -15.81 -3.89
CA GLU A 383 -1.87 -16.86 -2.86
C GLU A 383 -0.47 -16.85 -2.22
N THR A 384 -0.36 -16.23 -1.06
CA THR A 384 0.87 -16.17 -0.26
C THR A 384 0.75 -16.91 1.07
N GLY A 385 -0.34 -17.66 1.26
CA GLY A 385 -0.59 -18.52 2.42
C GLY A 385 0.33 -19.76 2.43
N GLY A 386 -0.06 -20.80 3.12
CA GLY A 386 0.68 -22.07 3.13
C GLY A 386 1.79 -22.11 4.17
N GLY A 387 1.80 -21.19 5.14
CA GLY A 387 2.77 -21.17 6.23
C GLY A 387 4.14 -20.64 5.84
N ALA A 388 4.25 -19.99 4.69
CA ALA A 388 5.52 -19.42 4.23
C ALA A 388 5.82 -18.07 4.92
N ILE A 389 7.10 -17.70 4.94
CA ILE A 389 7.51 -16.33 5.23
C ILE A 389 7.05 -15.46 4.05
N SER A 390 6.07 -14.60 4.27
CA SER A 390 5.58 -13.68 3.25
C SER A 390 6.39 -12.39 3.19
N MET A 391 7.04 -12.02 4.30
CA MET A 391 8.00 -10.93 4.40
C MET A 391 9.12 -11.34 5.36
N LEU A 392 10.36 -11.16 4.94
CA LEU A 392 11.53 -11.12 5.82
C LEU A 392 12.30 -9.84 5.52
N TYR A 393 12.51 -9.06 6.54
CA TYR A 393 13.23 -7.80 6.49
C TYR A 393 14.37 -7.81 7.50
N ASN A 394 15.49 -7.21 7.13
CA ASN A 394 16.62 -6.94 8.02
C ASN A 394 16.97 -5.47 7.98
N ARG A 395 17.38 -4.86 9.09
CA ARG A 395 17.62 -3.41 9.19
C ARG A 395 18.68 -2.90 8.22
N ASP A 396 19.73 -3.68 7.99
CA ASP A 396 20.87 -3.28 7.14
C ASP A 396 20.67 -3.69 5.68
N TYR A 397 20.07 -4.86 5.43
CA TYR A 397 19.85 -5.39 4.09
C TYR A 397 18.61 -4.81 3.41
N GLY A 398 17.59 -4.42 4.19
CA GLY A 398 16.24 -4.14 3.72
C GLY A 398 15.40 -5.40 3.57
N ALA A 399 14.54 -5.45 2.57
CA ALA A 399 13.76 -6.64 2.25
C ALA A 399 14.68 -7.79 1.83
N VAL A 400 14.71 -8.87 2.63
CA VAL A 400 15.46 -10.11 2.35
C VAL A 400 14.61 -11.05 1.50
N MET A 401 13.35 -11.23 1.86
CA MET A 401 12.34 -11.96 1.09
C MET A 401 11.03 -11.18 1.12
N ALA A 402 10.34 -11.14 0.01
CA ALA A 402 8.99 -10.59 -0.08
C ALA A 402 8.10 -11.62 -0.79
N ALA A 403 6.85 -11.73 -0.33
CA ALA A 403 5.88 -12.60 -0.96
C ALA A 403 5.67 -12.22 -2.41
N THR A 404 5.55 -13.21 -3.24
CA THR A 404 5.39 -13.02 -4.67
C THR A 404 4.06 -13.58 -5.13
N LEU A 405 3.59 -13.13 -6.26
CA LEU A 405 2.43 -13.71 -6.91
C LEU A 405 2.78 -15.05 -7.54
N TYR A 406 1.88 -16.02 -7.38
CA TYR A 406 1.97 -17.28 -8.09
C TYR A 406 1.82 -17.10 -9.59
N ARG A 407 0.93 -16.21 -9.99
CA ARG A 407 0.76 -15.73 -11.35
C ARG A 407 0.67 -14.23 -11.34
N PHE A 408 1.42 -13.60 -12.21
CA PHE A 408 1.31 -12.18 -12.42
C PHE A 408 0.16 -11.90 -13.38
N VAL A 409 -1.01 -11.51 -12.88
CA VAL A 409 -2.15 -11.11 -13.70
C VAL A 409 -2.12 -9.62 -13.93
N THR A 410 -2.18 -9.24 -15.15
CA THR A 410 -1.66 -8.00 -15.68
C THR A 410 -2.64 -6.92 -15.94
N THR A 411 -3.90 -7.07 -15.75
CA THR A 411 -4.84 -6.02 -16.12
C THR A 411 -5.87 -5.80 -15.05
N GLU A 412 -5.63 -4.82 -14.22
CA GLU A 412 -6.74 -4.02 -13.75
C GLU A 412 -6.94 -2.89 -14.77
N PRO A 413 -8.00 -2.92 -15.60
CA PRO A 413 -8.27 -1.86 -16.57
C PRO A 413 -8.40 -0.47 -15.93
N MET A 414 -8.64 -0.44 -14.63
CA MET A 414 -8.80 0.77 -13.82
C MET A 414 -7.49 1.45 -13.46
N ASN A 415 -6.41 0.71 -13.42
CA ASN A 415 -5.22 1.15 -12.72
C ASN A 415 -3.96 1.06 -13.57
N MET A 416 -4.13 1.00 -14.86
CA MET A 416 -3.27 1.69 -15.75
C MET A 416 -1.85 1.22 -16.00
N GLN A 417 -1.31 0.31 -15.27
CA GLN A 417 -0.16 -0.41 -15.76
C GLN A 417 -0.63 -1.65 -16.49
N ILE A 418 -0.41 -1.68 -17.78
CA ILE A 418 -0.51 -2.92 -18.53
C ILE A 418 0.65 -3.78 -18.05
N GLN A 419 0.35 -4.65 -17.14
CA GLN A 419 1.28 -5.67 -16.73
C GLN A 419 1.04 -6.85 -17.66
N ARG A 420 2.09 -7.44 -18.15
CA ARG A 420 1.97 -8.61 -19.00
C ARG A 420 1.92 -9.86 -18.14
N HIS A 421 1.08 -10.79 -18.49
CA HIS A 421 1.09 -12.13 -17.96
C HIS A 421 2.43 -12.78 -18.30
N VAL A 422 3.14 -13.26 -17.31
CA VAL A 422 4.34 -14.07 -17.47
C VAL A 422 3.94 -15.49 -17.15
N ASP A 423 3.66 -16.28 -18.20
CA ASP A 423 2.96 -17.57 -18.08
C ASP A 423 3.73 -18.63 -17.29
N ASP A 424 5.06 -18.53 -17.19
CA ASP A 424 5.88 -19.67 -16.82
C ASP A 424 6.81 -19.44 -15.62
N GLU A 425 6.82 -18.25 -15.03
CA GLU A 425 7.70 -17.97 -13.91
C GLU A 425 6.95 -17.93 -12.61
N ILE A 426 7.10 -18.98 -11.88
CA ILE A 426 6.61 -19.09 -10.52
C ILE A 426 7.55 -18.29 -9.64
N CYS A 427 7.15 -17.06 -9.36
CA CYS A 427 7.78 -16.24 -8.35
C CYS A 427 7.18 -16.60 -7.01
N ASN A 428 7.87 -17.35 -6.19
CA ASN A 428 7.27 -17.87 -4.99
C ASN A 428 8.03 -17.49 -3.74
N THR A 429 7.25 -17.37 -2.70
CA THR A 429 7.72 -17.36 -1.32
C THR A 429 8.44 -18.67 -1.00
N ALA A 430 9.12 -18.70 0.13
CA ALA A 430 9.66 -19.92 0.71
C ALA A 430 8.52 -20.95 0.87
N ARG A 431 8.65 -22.08 0.23
CA ARG A 431 7.62 -23.12 0.20
C ARG A 431 8.19 -24.51 -0.02
N ILE A 432 7.40 -25.52 0.27
CA ILE A 432 7.61 -26.92 -0.14
C ILE A 432 6.68 -27.23 -1.33
N GLY A 433 7.23 -27.49 -2.51
CA GLY A 433 6.43 -27.74 -3.69
C GLY A 433 5.44 -26.60 -3.95
N ARG A 434 4.14 -26.85 -3.83
CA ARG A 434 3.05 -25.86 -3.91
C ARG A 434 2.35 -25.64 -2.58
N SER A 435 3.05 -25.76 -1.49
CA SER A 435 2.47 -25.60 -0.15
C SER A 435 1.99 -24.19 0.15
N ASP A 436 2.50 -23.17 -0.54
CA ASP A 436 2.03 -21.79 -0.49
C ASP A 436 0.54 -21.63 -0.87
N THR A 437 -0.03 -22.59 -1.54
CA THR A 437 -1.47 -22.66 -1.87
C THR A 437 -2.26 -23.62 -0.96
N ASP A 438 -1.60 -24.29 -0.02
CA ASP A 438 -2.26 -25.23 0.88
C ASP A 438 -2.99 -24.50 2.02
N LYS A 439 -4.29 -24.42 1.88
CA LYS A 439 -5.18 -23.76 2.86
C LYS A 439 -5.41 -24.58 4.14
N THR A 440 -4.82 -25.77 4.27
CA THR A 440 -4.93 -26.61 5.47
C THR A 440 -3.77 -26.43 6.44
N VAL A 441 -2.85 -25.54 6.13
CA VAL A 441 -1.68 -25.25 6.98
C VAL A 441 -2.10 -24.61 8.29
N GLU A 442 -1.57 -25.13 9.39
CA GLU A 442 -1.70 -24.57 10.73
C GLU A 442 -0.39 -23.94 11.18
N LEU A 443 -0.47 -22.86 11.98
CA LEU A 443 0.68 -22.21 12.58
C LEU A 443 0.65 -22.35 14.11
N CYS A 444 1.82 -22.58 14.70
CA CYS A 444 1.99 -22.59 16.15
C CYS A 444 3.25 -21.81 16.53
N ALA A 445 3.16 -20.96 17.54
CA ALA A 445 4.27 -20.19 18.09
C ALA A 445 4.74 -20.76 19.44
N ASN A 446 6.04 -20.89 19.62
CA ASN A 446 6.68 -21.18 20.89
C ASN A 446 7.90 -20.25 21.06
N GLY A 447 7.74 -19.20 21.85
CA GLY A 447 8.73 -18.12 21.92
C GLY A 447 8.89 -17.48 20.54
N PHE A 448 10.13 -17.39 20.06
CA PHE A 448 10.46 -16.86 18.73
C PHE A 448 10.53 -17.94 17.64
N THR A 449 10.07 -19.14 17.91
CA THR A 449 9.96 -20.21 16.92
C THR A 449 8.52 -20.31 16.42
N ILE A 450 8.31 -20.19 15.11
CA ILE A 450 7.02 -20.41 14.46
C ILE A 450 7.10 -21.71 13.66
N THR A 451 6.16 -22.60 13.90
CA THR A 451 6.04 -23.88 13.18
C THR A 451 4.81 -23.85 12.28
N ALA A 452 5.03 -24.14 11.00
CA ALA A 452 3.97 -24.35 10.02
C ALA A 452 3.86 -25.87 9.72
N THR A 453 2.67 -26.42 9.83
CA THR A 453 2.40 -27.84 9.58
C THR A 453 1.25 -28.03 8.62
N SER A 454 1.33 -29.04 7.77
CA SER A 454 0.22 -29.51 6.95
C SER A 454 0.20 -31.03 6.92
N GLU A 455 -0.87 -31.61 7.44
CA GLU A 455 -1.10 -33.06 7.31
C GLU A 455 -1.41 -33.43 5.86
N LYS A 456 -2.13 -32.58 5.14
CA LYS A 456 -2.55 -32.80 3.75
C LYS A 456 -1.35 -32.83 2.80
N SER A 457 -0.48 -31.83 2.87
CA SER A 457 0.73 -31.74 2.05
C SER A 457 1.91 -32.48 2.66
N GLY A 458 1.80 -32.95 3.90
CA GLY A 458 2.77 -33.78 4.58
C GLY A 458 4.09 -33.09 4.87
N PHE A 459 4.06 -31.86 5.42
CA PHE A 459 5.25 -31.13 5.77
C PHE A 459 5.20 -30.47 7.15
N GLU A 460 6.38 -30.21 7.70
CA GLU A 460 6.61 -29.31 8.83
C GLU A 460 7.76 -28.35 8.49
N ILE A 461 7.57 -27.06 8.75
CA ILE A 461 8.60 -26.02 8.63
C ILE A 461 8.71 -25.30 9.97
N LYS A 462 9.92 -25.23 10.54
CA LYS A 462 10.21 -24.43 11.72
C LYS A 462 11.05 -23.22 11.32
N TYR A 463 10.59 -22.06 11.73
CA TYR A 463 11.28 -20.77 11.61
C TYR A 463 11.69 -20.34 13.01
N ASP A 464 12.99 -20.43 13.33
CA ASP A 464 13.53 -20.04 14.63
C ASP A 464 14.33 -18.75 14.50
N PHE A 465 13.88 -17.70 15.18
CA PHE A 465 14.47 -16.36 15.12
C PHE A 465 15.38 -16.15 16.33
N THR A 466 16.65 -15.87 16.06
CA THR A 466 17.65 -15.53 17.06
C THR A 466 18.10 -14.07 16.92
N GLU A 467 19.03 -13.61 17.76
CA GLU A 467 19.55 -12.22 17.72
C GLU A 467 20.19 -11.87 16.36
N ASP A 468 20.83 -12.82 15.71
CA ASP A 468 21.68 -12.60 14.54
C ASP A 468 21.29 -13.46 13.32
N ALA A 469 20.27 -14.31 13.44
CA ALA A 469 19.93 -15.24 12.36
C ALA A 469 18.45 -15.67 12.38
N VAL A 470 18.01 -16.14 11.22
CA VAL A 470 16.77 -16.92 11.04
C VAL A 470 17.16 -18.34 10.64
N ASN A 471 16.88 -19.32 11.50
CA ASN A 471 17.10 -20.74 11.22
C ASN A 471 15.80 -21.35 10.69
N ILE A 472 15.91 -22.07 9.59
CA ILE A 472 14.77 -22.74 8.95
C ILE A 472 15.05 -24.23 8.91
N CYS A 473 14.19 -25.03 9.52
CA CYS A 473 14.24 -26.48 9.43
C CYS A 473 13.01 -26.98 8.68
N VAL A 474 13.22 -27.71 7.61
CA VAL A 474 12.15 -28.20 6.72
C VAL A 474 12.15 -29.71 6.73
N LEU A 475 10.99 -30.31 7.00
CA LEU A 475 10.74 -31.75 6.92
C LEU A 475 9.56 -32.02 6.01
N SER A 476 9.72 -32.95 5.07
CA SER A 476 8.64 -33.40 4.18
C SER A 476 8.48 -34.90 4.21
N ASN A 477 7.24 -35.40 4.15
CA ASN A 477 6.94 -36.82 4.10
C ASN A 477 7.25 -37.46 2.73
N GLY A 478 7.29 -36.64 1.67
CA GLY A 478 7.61 -37.03 0.31
C GLY A 478 8.76 -36.20 -0.28
N ASP A 479 9.32 -36.67 -1.39
CA ASP A 479 10.27 -35.88 -2.16
C ASP A 479 9.61 -34.56 -2.61
N SER A 480 10.28 -33.43 -2.39
CA SER A 480 9.75 -32.09 -2.65
C SER A 480 10.87 -31.08 -2.86
N GLU A 481 10.51 -29.83 -3.04
CA GLU A 481 11.45 -28.72 -3.17
C GLU A 481 11.08 -27.61 -2.17
N TYR A 482 12.09 -26.98 -1.59
CA TYR A 482 11.95 -25.77 -0.80
C TYR A 482 12.61 -24.60 -1.52
N VAL A 483 11.92 -23.48 -1.65
CA VAL A 483 12.38 -22.33 -2.43
C VAL A 483 12.50 -21.10 -1.54
N LEU A 484 13.66 -20.44 -1.58
CA LEU A 484 13.91 -19.13 -0.97
C LEU A 484 14.12 -18.07 -2.05
N PRO A 485 13.19 -17.15 -2.25
CA PRO A 485 13.33 -16.05 -3.17
C PRO A 485 14.07 -14.88 -2.48
N ILE A 486 15.39 -14.86 -2.55
CA ILE A 486 16.20 -13.81 -1.93
C ILE A 486 16.22 -12.57 -2.82
N VAL A 487 15.83 -11.43 -2.26
CA VAL A 487 15.83 -10.12 -2.93
C VAL A 487 17.27 -9.73 -3.31
N SER A 488 17.54 -9.67 -4.59
CA SER A 488 18.87 -9.37 -5.13
C SER A 488 18.73 -8.91 -6.59
N GLN A 489 19.33 -7.80 -6.92
CA GLN A 489 19.31 -7.27 -8.29
C GLN A 489 20.27 -8.07 -9.19
N SER A 490 20.08 -7.94 -10.50
CA SER A 490 20.93 -8.62 -11.49
C SER A 490 22.42 -8.24 -11.38
N GLY A 491 22.71 -7.01 -10.96
CA GLY A 491 24.07 -6.48 -10.78
C GLY A 491 24.68 -6.74 -9.38
N ASP A 492 23.92 -7.28 -8.44
CA ASP A 492 24.43 -7.54 -7.09
C ASP A 492 25.46 -8.67 -7.09
N SER A 493 26.50 -8.55 -6.26
CA SER A 493 27.47 -9.63 -6.04
C SER A 493 26.80 -10.83 -5.39
N VAL A 494 27.13 -12.02 -5.89
CA VAL A 494 26.71 -13.31 -5.31
C VAL A 494 27.92 -14.24 -5.32
N GLU A 495 28.32 -14.66 -4.14
CA GLU A 495 29.40 -15.64 -3.95
C GLU A 495 28.79 -17.00 -3.64
N LEU A 496 29.25 -18.03 -4.31
CA LEU A 496 28.72 -19.39 -4.23
C LEU A 496 29.75 -20.34 -3.68
N THR A 497 29.38 -21.14 -2.67
CA THR A 497 30.12 -22.28 -2.18
C THR A 497 29.22 -23.51 -2.16
N ASP A 498 29.75 -24.67 -1.77
CA ASP A 498 28.98 -25.93 -1.72
C ASP A 498 27.83 -25.90 -0.69
N ASN A 499 27.93 -25.06 0.33
CA ASN A 499 26.99 -25.03 1.46
C ASN A 499 26.63 -23.62 1.93
N GLU A 500 26.93 -22.59 1.12
CA GLU A 500 26.65 -21.21 1.46
C GLU A 500 26.53 -20.35 0.20
N VAL A 501 25.60 -19.41 0.22
CA VAL A 501 25.46 -18.34 -0.78
C VAL A 501 25.49 -17.00 -0.06
N ILE A 502 26.36 -16.11 -0.51
CA ILE A 502 26.51 -14.76 0.05
C ILE A 502 25.97 -13.74 -0.96
N PHE A 503 25.03 -12.92 -0.52
CA PHE A 503 24.43 -11.85 -1.33
C PHE A 503 24.97 -10.50 -0.89
N LYS A 504 25.38 -9.67 -1.86
CA LYS A 504 25.88 -8.28 -1.66
C LYS A 504 27.02 -8.18 -0.63
N SER A 505 27.77 -9.26 -0.40
CA SER A 505 28.75 -9.37 0.68
C SER A 505 28.22 -9.03 2.08
N MET A 506 26.90 -9.14 2.28
CA MET A 506 26.21 -8.75 3.52
C MET A 506 25.36 -9.87 4.11
N LEU A 507 24.65 -10.62 3.28
CA LEU A 507 23.72 -11.65 3.72
C LEU A 507 24.25 -13.03 3.35
N SER A 508 24.44 -13.87 4.33
CA SER A 508 24.80 -15.29 4.17
C SER A 508 23.55 -16.16 4.29
N VAL A 509 23.39 -17.10 3.36
CA VAL A 509 22.43 -18.20 3.42
C VAL A 509 23.24 -19.50 3.41
N SER A 510 23.40 -20.13 4.57
CA SER A 510 24.08 -21.42 4.71
C SER A 510 23.08 -22.57 4.89
N PHE A 511 23.45 -23.78 4.45
CA PHE A 511 22.54 -24.94 4.42
C PHE A 511 23.31 -26.26 4.43
N ASP A 512 22.61 -27.37 4.74
CA ASP A 512 23.15 -28.72 4.81
C ASP A 512 22.72 -29.65 3.65
N GLY A 513 22.17 -29.08 2.56
CA GLY A 513 21.64 -29.83 1.41
C GLY A 513 22.24 -29.41 0.07
N GLU A 514 21.83 -30.11 -0.98
CA GLU A 514 22.07 -29.67 -2.36
C GLU A 514 21.21 -28.45 -2.68
N TYR A 515 21.67 -27.59 -3.57
CA TYR A 515 20.89 -26.45 -4.02
C TYR A 515 21.12 -26.13 -5.49
N SER A 516 20.20 -25.37 -6.04
CA SER A 516 20.38 -24.65 -7.29
C SER A 516 19.99 -23.18 -7.11
N ILE A 517 20.60 -22.31 -7.91
CA ILE A 517 20.25 -20.89 -7.93
C ILE A 517 19.78 -20.50 -9.32
N SER A 518 18.62 -19.85 -9.40
CA SER A 518 18.19 -19.24 -10.64
C SER A 518 18.82 -17.87 -10.82
N PRO A 519 19.15 -17.46 -12.05
CA PRO A 519 19.53 -16.07 -12.31
C PRO A 519 18.37 -15.15 -11.93
N ALA A 520 18.71 -13.92 -11.52
CA ALA A 520 17.68 -12.90 -11.36
C ALA A 520 16.94 -12.77 -12.70
N ASN A 521 15.64 -12.86 -12.66
CA ASN A 521 14.87 -12.72 -13.88
C ASN A 521 14.97 -11.27 -14.37
N GLN A 522 15.31 -11.10 -15.63
CA GLN A 522 15.47 -9.79 -16.27
C GLN A 522 14.15 -9.21 -16.79
N LYS A 523 13.07 -9.99 -16.76
CA LYS A 523 11.75 -9.56 -17.20
C LYS A 523 10.90 -9.30 -15.96
N ARG A 524 10.35 -8.11 -15.87
CA ARG A 524 9.29 -7.71 -14.94
C ARG A 524 8.93 -8.72 -13.84
N HIS A 525 9.55 -8.61 -12.70
CA HIS A 525 9.10 -9.30 -11.50
C HIS A 525 8.55 -8.29 -10.53
N PHE A 526 7.23 -8.21 -10.51
CA PHE A 526 6.56 -7.49 -9.45
C PHE A 526 6.27 -8.45 -8.32
N HIS A 527 6.95 -8.25 -7.22
CA HIS A 527 6.54 -8.81 -5.96
C HIS A 527 5.33 -8.05 -5.41
N PRO A 528 4.48 -8.69 -4.60
CA PRO A 528 3.38 -8.02 -3.92
C PRO A 528 3.78 -6.72 -3.23
N VAL A 529 4.99 -6.60 -2.75
CA VAL A 529 5.49 -5.42 -2.03
C VAL A 529 6.56 -4.64 -2.80
N GLY A 530 6.42 -4.51 -4.12
CA GLY A 530 7.11 -3.44 -4.78
C GLY A 530 8.23 -3.75 -5.75
N GLY A 531 8.01 -4.70 -6.63
CA GLY A 531 8.87 -4.82 -7.81
C GLY A 531 10.32 -5.16 -7.51
N PHE A 532 10.55 -6.05 -6.55
CA PHE A 532 11.89 -6.53 -6.27
C PHE A 532 12.38 -7.51 -7.33
N GLN A 533 13.63 -7.40 -7.72
CA GLN A 533 14.37 -8.49 -8.35
C GLN A 533 14.84 -9.47 -7.28
N TYR A 534 14.89 -10.75 -7.62
CA TYR A 534 15.27 -11.80 -6.68
C TYR A 534 15.97 -12.95 -7.39
N LYS A 535 16.69 -13.75 -6.61
CA LYS A 535 17.28 -15.01 -7.03
C LYS A 535 16.66 -16.12 -6.20
N HIS A 536 16.16 -17.16 -6.85
CA HIS A 536 15.66 -18.34 -6.16
C HIS A 536 16.82 -19.26 -5.77
N LEU A 537 16.89 -19.58 -4.49
CA LEU A 537 17.60 -20.76 -4.01
C LEU A 537 16.59 -21.90 -3.92
N THR A 538 16.79 -22.95 -4.67
CA THR A 538 15.92 -24.13 -4.68
C THR A 538 16.66 -25.32 -4.10
N PHE A 539 16.08 -25.93 -3.07
CA PHE A 539 16.63 -27.06 -2.32
C PHE A 539 15.78 -28.30 -2.55
N PRO A 540 16.30 -29.36 -3.18
CA PRO A 540 15.62 -30.63 -3.25
C PRO A 540 15.56 -31.28 -1.87
N ILE A 541 14.38 -31.66 -1.42
CA ILE A 541 14.15 -32.34 -0.15
C ILE A 541 13.83 -33.80 -0.41
N LYS A 542 14.58 -34.69 0.21
CA LYS A 542 14.27 -36.12 0.20
C LYS A 542 13.29 -36.47 1.32
N ALA A 543 12.37 -37.35 1.01
CA ALA A 543 11.36 -37.81 1.96
C ALA A 543 11.96 -38.16 3.34
N LYS A 544 11.38 -37.60 4.39
CA LYS A 544 11.77 -37.83 5.80
C LYS A 544 13.20 -37.43 6.15
N LYS A 545 13.86 -36.60 5.33
CA LYS A 545 15.14 -35.96 5.65
C LYS A 545 14.89 -34.50 5.97
N GLU A 546 15.52 -34.02 7.02
CA GLU A 546 15.53 -32.61 7.37
C GLU A 546 16.47 -31.85 6.43
N LEU A 547 16.04 -30.63 6.09
CA LEU A 547 16.88 -29.60 5.47
C LEU A 547 17.00 -28.45 6.47
N ASN A 548 18.22 -28.09 6.81
CA ASN A 548 18.50 -26.96 7.69
C ASN A 548 19.10 -25.81 6.88
N ILE A 549 18.55 -24.61 7.05
CA ILE A 549 19.00 -23.40 6.40
C ILE A 549 19.17 -22.31 7.47
N LYS A 550 20.23 -21.53 7.37
CA LYS A 550 20.47 -20.38 8.24
C LYS A 550 20.66 -19.13 7.39
N ILE A 551 19.87 -18.11 7.67
CA ILE A 551 19.98 -16.78 7.07
C ILE A 551 20.54 -15.84 8.12
N GLN A 552 21.68 -15.20 7.86
CA GLN A 552 22.35 -14.30 8.80
C GLN A 552 23.06 -13.16 8.09
N MET A 553 23.24 -12.05 8.83
CA MET A 553 24.11 -10.97 8.36
C MET A 553 25.58 -11.33 8.58
N ILE A 554 26.41 -10.97 7.62
CA ILE A 554 27.88 -11.07 7.75
C ILE A 554 28.33 -9.84 8.55
N LYS A 555 29.04 -10.09 9.65
CA LYS A 555 29.59 -9.04 10.52
C LYS A 555 30.89 -8.48 9.99
#